data_c90f246cbec0f910f4ba4bc276466240
#
_entry.id   c90f246cbec0f910f4ba4bc276466240
#
_cell.length_a   1.000
_cell.length_b   1.000
_cell.length_c   1.000
_cell.angle_alpha   90.00
_cell.angle_beta   90.00
_cell.angle_gamma   90.00
#
_symmetry.space_group_name_H-M   'P 1'
#
loop_
_entity.id
_entity.type
_entity.pdbx_description
1 polymer ?
#
loop_
_entity_poly.entity_id
_entity_poly.type
_entity_poly.pdbx_seq_one_letter_code
_entity_poly.pdbx_strand_id
1 'polypeptide(L)'
;MFFTHTRWFRKPSSRGFTLIEILIVIALVGILTAIALPAYQSYIMKSRARSATADLVALSLVVENQFQKNLTYSTSSTATTSATQTAYSGWNPAQSVFFTYTYGYTAANSAATPAVLESYTLTATGISSMSCTLTLTSPNTRNATGSSCGFSGIW
;
A
#
# COMPACT_ATOMS: atom_id res chain seq x y z
N MET A 1 -8.34 7.92 -81.44
CA MET A 1 -6.90 7.73 -81.03
C MET A 1 -6.87 7.92 -79.52
N PHE A 2 -7.01 6.85 -78.72
CA PHE A 2 -7.08 6.91 -77.25
C PHE A 2 -5.70 6.57 -76.67
N PHE A 3 -5.04 7.52 -75.98
CA PHE A 3 -3.78 7.30 -75.25
C PHE A 3 -4.15 6.80 -73.86
N THR A 4 -3.88 5.53 -73.54
CA THR A 4 -3.95 4.97 -72.21
C THR A 4 -2.65 5.26 -71.45
N HIS A 5 -2.71 6.20 -70.49
CA HIS A 5 -1.61 6.45 -69.57
C HIS A 5 -1.59 5.37 -68.46
N THR A 6 -0.71 4.38 -68.55
CA THR A 6 -0.41 3.42 -67.50
C THR A 6 0.43 4.08 -66.41
N ARG A 7 -0.20 4.40 -65.26
CA ARG A 7 0.53 4.84 -64.07
C ARG A 7 1.22 3.64 -63.42
N TRP A 8 2.51 3.62 -63.46
CA TRP A 8 3.34 2.68 -62.70
C TRP A 8 3.35 3.08 -61.25
N PHE A 9 2.63 2.34 -60.38
CA PHE A 9 2.75 2.45 -58.95
C PHE A 9 4.11 1.84 -58.54
N ARG A 10 5.06 2.68 -58.14
CA ARG A 10 6.28 2.22 -57.48
C ARG A 10 5.88 1.58 -56.14
N LYS A 11 6.06 0.27 -56.00
CA LYS A 11 5.98 -0.44 -54.74
C LYS A 11 6.98 0.17 -53.78
N PRO A 12 6.57 0.64 -52.57
CA PRO A 12 7.52 1.07 -51.56
C PRO A 12 8.43 -0.12 -51.19
N SER A 13 9.75 0.06 -51.28
CA SER A 13 10.71 -0.94 -50.84
C SER A 13 10.60 -1.08 -49.31
N SER A 14 10.03 -2.19 -48.83
CA SER A 14 10.04 -2.56 -47.40
C SER A 14 11.50 -2.87 -47.01
N ARG A 15 12.14 -1.96 -46.30
CA ARG A 15 13.43 -2.21 -45.68
C ARG A 15 13.21 -3.09 -44.47
N GLY A 16 13.73 -4.30 -44.47
CA GLY A 16 13.75 -5.19 -43.31
C GLY A 16 14.73 -4.69 -42.26
N PHE A 17 14.50 -5.03 -41.00
CA PHE A 17 15.43 -4.77 -39.89
C PHE A 17 16.72 -5.58 -40.05
N THR A 18 17.85 -4.95 -39.75
CA THR A 18 19.15 -5.64 -39.71
C THR A 18 19.31 -6.41 -38.40
N LEU A 19 20.08 -7.50 -38.41
CA LEU A 19 20.35 -8.31 -37.21
C LEU A 19 21.05 -7.47 -36.15
N ILE A 20 21.97 -6.57 -36.55
CA ILE A 20 22.66 -5.67 -35.60
C ILE A 20 21.71 -4.68 -34.93
N GLU A 21 20.71 -4.19 -35.65
CA GLU A 21 19.69 -3.27 -35.09
C GLU A 21 18.88 -3.92 -34.00
N ILE A 22 18.45 -5.17 -34.19
CA ILE A 22 17.76 -5.94 -33.15
C ILE A 22 18.67 -6.22 -31.93
N LEU A 23 19.96 -6.55 -32.18
CA LEU A 23 20.92 -6.76 -31.08
C LEU A 23 21.11 -5.50 -30.21
N ILE A 24 21.22 -4.33 -30.85
CA ILE A 24 21.34 -3.06 -30.12
C ILE A 24 20.07 -2.78 -29.33
N VAL A 25 18.87 -3.00 -29.90
CA VAL A 25 17.60 -2.77 -29.24
C VAL A 25 17.44 -3.65 -27.98
N ILE A 26 17.71 -4.96 -28.09
CA ILE A 26 17.61 -5.84 -26.92
C ILE A 26 18.63 -5.51 -25.83
N ALA A 27 19.84 -5.08 -26.21
CA ALA A 27 20.85 -4.64 -25.26
C ALA A 27 20.39 -3.38 -24.50
N LEU A 28 19.85 -2.38 -25.20
CA LEU A 28 19.30 -1.17 -24.57
C LEU A 28 18.11 -1.47 -23.65
N VAL A 29 17.16 -2.32 -24.10
CA VAL A 29 16.02 -2.74 -23.28
C VAL A 29 16.51 -3.49 -22.03
N GLY A 30 17.53 -4.33 -22.15
CA GLY A 30 18.12 -5.03 -21.01
C GLY A 30 18.69 -4.08 -19.96
N ILE A 31 19.42 -3.06 -20.36
CA ILE A 31 19.98 -2.05 -19.46
C ILE A 31 18.87 -1.24 -18.78
N LEU A 32 17.86 -0.80 -19.53
CA LEU A 32 16.74 -0.02 -18.99
C LEU A 32 15.92 -0.83 -17.98
N THR A 33 15.63 -2.09 -18.27
CA THR A 33 14.90 -2.98 -17.37
C THR A 33 15.65 -3.27 -16.07
N ALA A 34 16.96 -3.40 -16.11
CA ALA A 34 17.77 -3.63 -14.92
C ALA A 34 17.65 -2.48 -13.88
N ILE A 35 17.45 -1.25 -14.33
CA ILE A 35 17.25 -0.08 -13.45
C ILE A 35 15.76 0.11 -13.10
N ALA A 36 14.86 -0.11 -14.05
CA ALA A 36 13.44 0.18 -13.89
C ALA A 36 12.73 -0.80 -12.93
N LEU A 37 13.07 -2.10 -12.94
CA LEU A 37 12.40 -3.11 -12.13
C LEU A 37 12.50 -2.86 -10.62
N PRO A 38 13.68 -2.63 -10.01
CA PRO A 38 13.77 -2.38 -8.57
C PRO A 38 13.09 -1.07 -8.16
N ALA A 39 13.16 -0.03 -9.00
CA ALA A 39 12.49 1.24 -8.75
C ALA A 39 10.96 1.07 -8.76
N TYR A 40 10.43 0.30 -9.70
CA TYR A 40 9.00 -0.01 -9.79
C TYR A 40 8.49 -0.79 -8.57
N GLN A 41 9.23 -1.82 -8.14
CA GLN A 41 8.87 -2.59 -6.95
C GLN A 41 8.82 -1.72 -5.68
N SER A 42 9.82 -0.85 -5.50
CA SER A 42 9.84 0.11 -4.39
C SER A 42 8.63 1.06 -4.43
N TYR A 43 8.27 1.55 -5.60
CA TYR A 43 7.09 2.41 -5.78
C TYR A 43 5.79 1.70 -5.40
N ILE A 44 5.61 0.45 -5.82
CA ILE A 44 4.42 -0.35 -5.49
C ILE A 44 4.33 -0.57 -3.96
N MET A 45 5.43 -0.92 -3.29
CA MET A 45 5.43 -1.10 -1.83
C MET A 45 5.04 0.18 -1.09
N LYS A 46 5.57 1.33 -1.49
CA LYS A 46 5.19 2.64 -0.95
C LYS A 46 3.72 2.97 -1.18
N SER A 47 3.18 2.64 -2.34
CA SER A 47 1.77 2.84 -2.67
C SER A 47 0.85 2.00 -1.79
N ARG A 48 1.21 0.72 -1.57
CA ARG A 48 0.48 -0.17 -0.66
C ARG A 48 0.51 0.32 0.79
N ALA A 49 1.67 0.79 1.27
CA ALA A 49 1.78 1.36 2.60
C ALA A 49 0.87 2.59 2.79
N ARG A 50 0.82 3.49 1.80
CA ARG A 50 -0.11 4.64 1.81
C ARG A 50 -1.58 4.23 1.79
N SER A 51 -1.93 3.18 1.04
CA SER A 51 -3.29 2.64 1.08
C SER A 51 -3.61 2.02 2.45
N ALA A 52 -2.65 1.34 3.08
CA ALA A 52 -2.83 0.78 4.42
C ALA A 52 -2.99 1.87 5.51
N THR A 53 -2.40 3.07 5.34
CA THR A 53 -2.69 4.20 6.25
C THR A 53 -4.16 4.64 6.14
N ALA A 54 -4.75 4.63 4.95
CA ALA A 54 -6.17 4.93 4.77
C ALA A 54 -7.07 3.85 5.41
N ASP A 55 -6.67 2.56 5.31
CA ASP A 55 -7.38 1.47 6.00
C ASP A 55 -7.38 1.65 7.53
N LEU A 56 -6.23 2.08 8.13
CA LEU A 56 -6.13 2.38 9.56
C LEU A 56 -7.01 3.56 9.97
N VAL A 57 -7.06 4.61 9.17
CA VAL A 57 -7.94 5.77 9.42
C VAL A 57 -9.41 5.34 9.34
N ALA A 58 -9.78 4.52 8.36
CA ALA A 58 -11.14 3.99 8.27
C ALA A 58 -11.50 3.12 9.50
N LEU A 59 -10.56 2.30 9.98
CA LEU A 59 -10.75 1.50 11.19
C LEU A 59 -10.91 2.41 12.41
N SER A 60 -10.10 3.46 12.56
CA SER A 60 -10.22 4.37 13.71
C SER A 60 -11.58 5.05 13.78
N LEU A 61 -12.18 5.40 12.64
CA LEU A 61 -13.53 5.98 12.60
C LEU A 61 -14.58 4.98 13.10
N VAL A 62 -14.45 3.69 12.80
CA VAL A 62 -15.37 2.67 13.29
C VAL A 62 -15.18 2.44 14.79
N VAL A 63 -13.94 2.42 15.28
CA VAL A 63 -13.62 2.31 16.72
C VAL A 63 -14.20 3.51 17.49
N GLU A 64 -13.99 4.73 17.01
CA GLU A 64 -14.52 5.94 17.63
C GLU A 64 -16.06 6.00 17.59
N ASN A 65 -16.68 5.55 16.50
CA ASN A 65 -18.15 5.45 16.44
C ASN A 65 -18.69 4.45 17.47
N GLN A 66 -17.97 3.34 17.70
CA GLN A 66 -18.35 2.38 18.73
C GLN A 66 -18.15 2.94 20.15
N PHE A 67 -17.06 3.69 20.37
CA PHE A 67 -16.83 4.42 21.60
C PHE A 67 -17.95 5.43 21.90
N GLN A 68 -18.38 6.22 20.91
CA GLN A 68 -19.48 7.17 21.09
C GLN A 68 -20.80 6.52 21.50
N LYS A 69 -21.04 5.27 21.11
CA LYS A 69 -22.25 4.51 21.52
C LYS A 69 -22.13 3.91 22.91
N ASN A 70 -20.95 3.43 23.30
CA ASN A 70 -20.72 2.65 24.50
C ASN A 70 -20.04 3.44 25.62
N LEU A 71 -19.44 4.59 25.28
CA LEU A 71 -18.61 5.44 26.16
C LEU A 71 -17.39 4.73 26.76
N THR A 72 -16.98 3.64 26.15
CA THR A 72 -15.79 2.87 26.51
C THR A 72 -15.24 2.16 25.27
N TYR A 73 -13.93 1.96 25.21
CA TYR A 73 -13.30 1.16 24.16
C TYR A 73 -13.49 -0.34 24.42
N SER A 74 -13.44 -1.14 23.36
CA SER A 74 -13.44 -2.60 23.51
C SER A 74 -12.20 -3.05 24.26
N THR A 75 -12.36 -3.81 25.34
CA THR A 75 -11.24 -4.35 26.12
C THR A 75 -10.57 -5.56 25.47
N SER A 76 -11.21 -6.14 24.44
CA SER A 76 -10.71 -7.31 23.73
C SER A 76 -9.79 -6.90 22.58
N SER A 77 -8.50 -7.11 22.73
CA SER A 77 -7.52 -6.92 21.64
C SER A 77 -7.67 -8.01 20.57
N THR A 78 -7.34 -7.67 19.32
CA THR A 78 -7.37 -8.61 18.19
C THR A 78 -5.96 -8.83 17.62
N ALA A 79 -5.66 -10.04 17.18
CA ALA A 79 -4.34 -10.43 16.67
C ALA A 79 -4.31 -10.67 15.16
N THR A 80 -5.46 -10.65 14.48
CA THR A 80 -5.58 -10.93 13.05
C THR A 80 -6.55 -9.97 12.38
N THR A 81 -6.40 -9.78 11.07
CA THR A 81 -7.32 -8.96 10.27
C THR A 81 -8.76 -9.47 10.37
N SER A 82 -8.96 -10.78 10.29
CA SER A 82 -10.29 -11.39 10.39
C SER A 82 -10.95 -11.16 11.77
N ALA A 83 -10.19 -11.29 12.86
CA ALA A 83 -10.70 -10.98 14.20
C ALA A 83 -11.05 -9.49 14.34
N THR A 84 -10.25 -8.60 13.76
CA THR A 84 -10.52 -7.16 13.76
C THR A 84 -11.77 -6.82 12.95
N GLN A 85 -11.98 -7.44 11.79
CA GLN A 85 -13.19 -7.27 10.99
C GLN A 85 -14.44 -7.79 11.71
N THR A 86 -14.32 -8.88 12.46
CA THR A 86 -15.44 -9.41 13.29
C THR A 86 -15.79 -8.47 14.43
N ALA A 87 -14.78 -7.90 15.11
CA ALA A 87 -14.98 -6.98 16.23
C ALA A 87 -15.52 -5.61 15.76
N TYR A 88 -15.09 -5.15 14.58
CA TYR A 88 -15.43 -3.85 14.00
C TYR A 88 -16.15 -4.04 12.66
N SER A 89 -17.37 -4.57 12.74
CA SER A 89 -18.19 -4.85 11.57
C SER A 89 -18.44 -3.61 10.72
N GLY A 90 -18.40 -3.77 9.40
CA GLY A 90 -18.50 -2.67 8.43
C GLY A 90 -17.16 -2.08 7.99
N TRP A 91 -16.06 -2.42 8.64
CA TRP A 91 -14.71 -2.12 8.18
C TRP A 91 -14.14 -3.25 7.32
N ASN A 92 -13.65 -2.91 6.13
CA ASN A 92 -13.05 -3.86 5.21
C ASN A 92 -11.78 -3.26 4.57
N PRO A 93 -10.58 -3.71 4.98
CA PRO A 93 -9.34 -3.14 4.50
C PRO A 93 -9.04 -3.54 3.06
N ALA A 94 -8.58 -2.59 2.25
CA ALA A 94 -8.18 -2.82 0.86
C ALA A 94 -6.85 -3.59 0.75
N GLN A 95 -5.99 -3.49 1.78
CA GLN A 95 -4.64 -4.05 1.77
C GLN A 95 -4.48 -5.30 2.65
N SER A 96 -5.55 -6.05 2.93
CA SER A 96 -5.53 -7.27 3.76
C SER A 96 -4.62 -8.40 3.25
N VAL A 97 -4.29 -8.41 1.97
CA VAL A 97 -3.33 -9.38 1.37
C VAL A 97 -1.88 -9.04 1.73
N PHE A 98 -1.57 -7.77 1.99
CA PHE A 98 -0.21 -7.28 2.22
C PHE A 98 0.05 -6.82 3.65
N PHE A 99 -1.02 -6.62 4.43
CA PHE A 99 -0.94 -6.18 5.82
C PHE A 99 -1.89 -6.98 6.71
N THR A 100 -1.40 -7.32 7.90
CA THR A 100 -2.22 -7.79 9.01
C THR A 100 -2.61 -6.60 9.87
N TYR A 101 -3.91 -6.43 10.10
CA TYR A 101 -4.45 -5.36 10.92
C TYR A 101 -4.88 -5.88 12.28
N THR A 102 -4.44 -5.20 13.33
CA THR A 102 -4.73 -5.57 14.72
C THR A 102 -5.21 -4.36 15.51
N TYR A 103 -6.01 -4.63 16.54
CA TYR A 103 -6.46 -3.66 17.53
C TYR A 103 -5.90 -4.04 18.88
N GLY A 104 -5.25 -3.12 19.56
CA GLY A 104 -4.75 -3.25 20.92
C GLY A 104 -5.46 -2.28 21.84
N TYR A 105 -5.93 -2.76 22.99
CA TYR A 105 -6.54 -1.96 24.05
C TYR A 105 -5.52 -1.67 25.15
N THR A 106 -5.53 -0.45 25.67
CA THR A 106 -4.76 -0.02 26.84
C THR A 106 -5.72 0.51 27.90
N ALA A 107 -5.80 -0.18 29.03
CA ALA A 107 -6.65 0.23 30.15
C ALA A 107 -6.17 1.53 30.78
N ALA A 108 -7.09 2.32 31.29
CA ALA A 108 -6.75 3.47 32.12
C ALA A 108 -6.00 3.02 33.38
N ASN A 109 -4.98 3.79 33.77
CA ASN A 109 -4.23 3.60 35.00
C ASN A 109 -4.00 4.95 35.68
N SER A 110 -4.83 5.28 36.64
CA SER A 110 -4.75 6.52 37.41
C SER A 110 -3.60 6.53 38.43
N ALA A 111 -3.06 5.36 38.79
CA ALA A 111 -1.93 5.23 39.70
C ALA A 111 -0.56 5.42 39.01
N ALA A 112 -0.53 5.42 37.66
CA ALA A 112 0.68 5.72 36.91
C ALA A 112 1.04 7.21 37.00
N THR A 113 2.33 7.53 36.88
CA THR A 113 2.81 8.92 36.87
C THR A 113 3.62 9.16 35.58
N PRO A 114 3.07 9.88 34.58
CA PRO A 114 1.71 10.47 34.55
C PRO A 114 0.60 9.44 34.42
N ALA A 115 -0.63 9.80 34.81
CA ALA A 115 -1.80 8.93 34.70
C ALA A 115 -2.04 8.53 33.22
N VAL A 116 -2.30 7.25 32.99
CA VAL A 116 -2.61 6.71 31.66
C VAL A 116 -4.11 6.73 31.47
N LEU A 117 -4.57 7.37 30.41
CA LEU A 117 -5.98 7.34 29.99
C LEU A 117 -6.26 6.07 29.20
N GLU A 118 -7.53 5.64 29.21
CA GLU A 118 -8.01 4.59 28.33
C GLU A 118 -7.71 4.94 26.87
N SER A 119 -7.13 4.02 26.15
CA SER A 119 -6.67 4.27 24.78
C SER A 119 -6.63 2.98 23.95
N TYR A 120 -6.53 3.14 22.63
CA TYR A 120 -6.29 2.02 21.72
C TYR A 120 -5.09 2.29 20.80
N THR A 121 -4.56 1.21 20.26
CA THR A 121 -3.55 1.23 19.22
C THR A 121 -4.00 0.34 18.08
N LEU A 122 -4.10 0.91 16.88
CA LEU A 122 -4.32 0.20 15.62
C LEU A 122 -2.97 -0.02 14.97
N THR A 123 -2.71 -1.25 14.54
CA THR A 123 -1.44 -1.59 13.90
C THR A 123 -1.71 -2.30 12.58
N ALA A 124 -1.03 -1.86 11.51
CA ALA A 124 -0.94 -2.57 10.24
C ALA A 124 0.50 -3.06 10.07
N THR A 125 0.69 -4.36 10.13
CA THR A 125 2.00 -5.02 9.98
C THR A 125 2.09 -5.66 8.61
N GLY A 126 3.12 -5.29 7.84
CA GLY A 126 3.36 -5.84 6.52
C GLY A 126 3.67 -7.34 6.56
N ILE A 127 3.18 -8.08 5.58
CA ILE A 127 3.31 -9.53 5.43
C ILE A 127 4.38 -9.83 4.38
N SER A 128 5.06 -10.96 4.53
CA SER A 128 6.06 -11.47 3.58
C SER A 128 7.24 -10.49 3.36
N SER A 129 7.41 -9.98 2.14
CA SER A 129 8.49 -9.05 1.78
C SER A 129 8.23 -7.58 2.16
N MET A 130 7.08 -7.29 2.76
CA MET A 130 6.69 -5.94 3.14
C MET A 130 7.18 -5.59 4.55
N SER A 131 8.42 -5.12 4.68
CA SER A 131 8.96 -4.61 5.96
C SER A 131 8.41 -3.22 6.26
N CYS A 132 7.16 -3.15 6.72
CA CYS A 132 6.47 -1.91 7.06
C CYS A 132 5.49 -2.14 8.19
N THR A 133 5.58 -1.37 9.26
CA THR A 133 4.62 -1.34 10.36
C THR A 133 4.09 0.08 10.53
N LEU A 134 2.78 0.21 10.48
CA LEU A 134 2.05 1.46 10.65
C LEU A 134 1.23 1.39 11.93
N THR A 135 1.27 2.44 12.73
CA THR A 135 0.49 2.52 13.97
C THR A 135 -0.32 3.82 14.01
N LEU A 136 -1.52 3.73 14.58
CA LEU A 136 -2.40 4.85 14.87
C LEU A 136 -3.00 4.64 16.27
N THR A 137 -2.82 5.63 17.16
CA THR A 137 -3.31 5.56 18.54
C THR A 137 -4.49 6.50 18.76
N SER A 138 -5.25 6.32 19.85
CA SER A 138 -6.46 7.10 20.17
C SER A 138 -6.25 8.62 20.24
N PRO A 139 -5.09 9.20 20.67
CA PRO A 139 -4.88 10.64 20.49
C PRO A 139 -4.48 11.03 19.07
N ASN A 140 -4.74 10.16 18.06
CA ASN A 140 -4.39 10.35 16.65
C ASN A 140 -2.87 10.47 16.42
N THR A 141 -2.06 9.87 17.28
CA THR A 141 -0.61 9.77 17.03
C THR A 141 -0.38 8.67 15.99
N ARG A 142 0.35 9.02 14.94
CA ARG A 142 0.60 8.17 13.79
C ARG A 142 2.11 7.93 13.66
N ASN A 143 2.51 6.70 13.44
CA ASN A 143 3.90 6.37 13.24
C ASN A 143 4.08 5.29 12.17
N ALA A 144 5.18 5.35 11.44
CA ALA A 144 5.56 4.37 10.44
C ALA A 144 7.01 3.96 10.65
N THR A 145 7.26 2.65 10.65
CA THR A 145 8.59 2.05 10.77
C THR A 145 8.78 0.94 9.73
N GLY A 146 9.99 0.82 9.23
CA GLY A 146 10.36 -0.20 8.24
C GLY A 146 10.74 0.38 6.88
N SER A 147 11.62 -0.33 6.18
CA SER A 147 12.22 0.13 4.91
C SER A 147 11.24 0.17 3.75
N SER A 148 10.20 -0.66 3.78
CA SER A 148 9.21 -0.75 2.69
C SER A 148 8.07 0.25 2.80
N CYS A 149 7.92 0.98 3.91
CA CYS A 149 6.90 2.02 4.05
C CYS A 149 7.11 3.17 3.05
N GLY A 150 8.39 3.51 2.77
CA GLY A 150 8.75 4.64 1.92
C GLY A 150 8.59 6.02 2.58
N PHE A 151 8.23 6.01 3.84
CA PHE A 151 8.19 7.14 4.76
C PHE A 151 8.45 6.60 6.18
N SER A 152 8.91 7.43 7.08
CA SER A 152 9.18 7.08 8.47
C SER A 152 8.70 8.18 9.41
N GLY A 153 8.35 7.81 10.65
CA GLY A 153 7.81 8.75 11.63
C GLY A 153 6.33 9.04 11.41
N ILE A 154 5.93 10.29 11.60
CA ILE A 154 4.53 10.73 11.52
C ILE A 154 4.05 10.71 10.05
N TRP A 155 2.88 10.11 9.80
CA TRP A 155 2.23 10.04 8.49
C TRP A 155 0.83 10.65 8.48
#